data_8b6f444b7378f1c53090f55eb01e4727
#
_entry.id   8b6f444b7378f1c53090f55eb01e4727
#
_cell.length_a   1.000
_cell.length_b   1.000
_cell.length_c   1.000
_cell.angle_alpha   90.00
_cell.angle_beta   90.00
_cell.angle_gamma   90.00
#
_symmetry.space_group_name_H-M   'P 1'
#
loop_
_entity.id
_entity.type
_entity.pdbx_description
1 polymer ?
#
loop_
_entity_poly.entity_id
_entity_poly.type
_entity_poly.pdbx_seq_one_letter_code
_entity_poly.pdbx_strand_id
1 'polypeptide(L)'
;MLGVCHCTNCKRRTGSAFGISTYFAKDAVVRQEGDTKVYAFHHAAQNHDQERHFCPNCGTTLYWFVSSLPDKIGIAGGCFDGEGLPEPTYAVSDAKRVSWLSLPSRWQVWAE
;
A
#
# COMPACT_ATOMS: atom_id res chain seq x y z
N MET A 1 -0.37 -10.18 -4.29
CA MET A 1 -1.36 -9.90 -3.22
C MET A 1 -1.89 -8.48 -3.41
N LEU A 2 -3.18 -8.33 -3.49
CA LEU A 2 -3.84 -7.03 -3.68
C LEU A 2 -4.86 -6.82 -2.56
N GLY A 3 -4.62 -5.84 -1.72
CA GLY A 3 -5.44 -5.59 -0.55
C GLY A 3 -5.62 -4.13 -0.21
N VAL A 4 -6.49 -3.90 0.74
CA VAL A 4 -6.83 -2.57 1.26
C VAL A 4 -6.36 -2.48 2.70
N CYS A 5 -5.80 -1.33 3.08
CA CYS A 5 -5.37 -1.07 4.45
C CYS A 5 -6.03 0.19 4.99
N HIS A 6 -6.65 0.05 6.16
CA HIS A 6 -7.36 1.14 6.84
C HIS A 6 -6.53 1.82 7.93
N CYS A 7 -5.27 1.46 8.10
CA CYS A 7 -4.45 2.04 9.16
C CYS A 7 -4.23 3.54 8.96
N THR A 8 -3.90 4.23 10.05
CA THR A 8 -3.66 5.67 10.04
C THR A 8 -2.58 6.07 9.04
N ASN A 9 -1.51 5.28 8.93
CA ASN A 9 -0.43 5.57 7.99
C ASN A 9 -0.89 5.48 6.53
N CYS A 10 -1.69 4.49 6.17
CA CYS A 10 -2.22 4.37 4.82
C CYS A 10 -3.22 5.48 4.50
N LYS A 11 -4.06 5.85 5.47
CA LYS A 11 -4.96 7.00 5.32
C LYS A 11 -4.19 8.29 5.06
N ARG A 12 -3.13 8.54 5.81
CA ARG A 12 -2.29 9.74 5.65
C ARG A 12 -1.53 9.71 4.34
N ARG A 13 -1.00 8.56 3.97
CA ARG A 13 -0.28 8.41 2.71
C ARG A 13 -1.14 8.82 1.52
N THR A 14 -2.39 8.39 1.52
CA THR A 14 -3.32 8.63 0.39
C THR A 14 -4.17 9.88 0.55
N GLY A 15 -4.26 10.44 1.77
CA GLY A 15 -5.23 11.49 2.05
C GLY A 15 -6.66 11.01 1.85
N SER A 16 -6.94 9.75 2.18
CA SER A 16 -8.20 9.06 1.87
C SER A 16 -8.59 8.12 3.01
N ALA A 17 -9.70 7.41 2.83
CA ALA A 17 -10.25 6.49 3.83
C ALA A 17 -9.43 5.20 3.96
N PHE A 18 -8.64 4.84 2.94
CA PHE A 18 -7.81 3.63 2.94
C PHE A 18 -6.73 3.74 1.85
N GLY A 19 -5.75 2.85 1.92
CA GLY A 19 -4.76 2.68 0.87
C GLY A 19 -4.94 1.34 0.18
N ILE A 20 -4.57 1.26 -1.10
CA ILE A 20 -4.55 0.02 -1.87
C ILE A 20 -3.10 -0.39 -2.05
N SER A 21 -2.77 -1.62 -1.68
CA SER A 21 -1.41 -2.15 -1.74
C SER A 21 -1.38 -3.37 -2.65
N THR A 22 -0.47 -3.34 -3.60
CA THR A 22 -0.22 -4.48 -4.48
C THR A 22 1.19 -4.97 -4.23
N TYR A 23 1.35 -6.19 -3.74
CA TYR A 23 2.66 -6.75 -3.43
C TYR A 23 3.10 -7.75 -4.49
N PHE A 24 4.33 -7.57 -4.95
CA PHE A 24 5.00 -8.46 -5.89
C PHE A 24 6.33 -8.91 -5.31
N ALA A 25 6.87 -10.02 -5.80
CA ALA A 25 8.25 -10.37 -5.52
C ALA A 25 9.18 -9.29 -6.10
N LYS A 26 10.23 -8.90 -5.37
CA LYS A 26 11.18 -7.89 -5.86
C LYS A 26 11.79 -8.27 -7.21
N ASP A 27 12.08 -9.55 -7.41
CA ASP A 27 12.69 -10.06 -8.64
C ASP A 27 11.72 -10.10 -9.84
N ALA A 28 10.44 -9.85 -9.62
CA ALA A 28 9.46 -9.71 -10.69
C ALA A 28 9.52 -8.35 -11.40
N VAL A 29 10.24 -7.38 -10.83
CA VAL A 29 10.43 -6.07 -11.46
C VAL A 29 11.39 -6.23 -12.64
N VAL A 30 10.90 -6.01 -13.85
CA VAL A 30 11.69 -6.20 -15.07
C VAL A 30 12.35 -4.90 -15.54
N ARG A 31 11.82 -3.74 -15.14
CA ARG A 31 12.34 -2.45 -15.55
C ARG A 31 11.87 -1.35 -14.62
N GLN A 32 12.75 -0.39 -14.35
CA GLN A 32 12.43 0.81 -13.59
C GLN A 32 13.14 1.99 -14.21
N GLU A 33 12.43 3.09 -14.38
CA GLU A 33 12.97 4.34 -14.91
C GLU A 33 12.55 5.53 -14.06
N GLY A 34 13.40 6.55 -14.02
CA GLY A 34 13.14 7.77 -13.30
C GLY A 34 13.61 7.72 -11.84
N ASP A 35 13.76 8.90 -11.27
CA ASP A 35 14.22 9.07 -9.89
C ASP A 35 13.04 9.15 -8.93
N THR A 36 13.29 8.74 -7.70
CA THR A 36 12.35 8.89 -6.59
C THR A 36 13.05 9.55 -5.42
N LYS A 37 12.29 10.16 -4.53
CA LYS A 37 12.73 10.51 -3.19
C LYS A 37 12.19 9.50 -2.20
N VAL A 38 12.86 9.37 -1.07
CA VAL A 38 12.55 8.36 -0.07
C VAL A 38 12.10 9.00 1.24
N TYR A 39 11.01 8.50 1.78
CA TYR A 39 10.58 8.75 3.15
C TYR A 39 10.69 7.44 3.92
N ALA A 40 11.63 7.39 4.87
CA ALA A 40 11.86 6.22 5.70
C ALA A 40 11.32 6.47 7.11
N PHE A 41 10.61 5.50 7.68
CA PHE A 41 10.06 5.61 9.02
C PHE A 41 9.85 4.25 9.67
N HIS A 42 9.73 4.26 11.00
CA HIS A 42 9.35 3.08 11.77
C HIS A 42 7.84 3.10 12.03
N HIS A 43 7.16 2.03 11.61
CA HIS A 43 5.74 1.85 11.85
C HIS A 43 5.54 1.22 13.22
N ALA A 44 5.28 2.03 14.23
CA ALA A 44 5.23 1.57 15.62
C ALA A 44 4.15 0.49 15.86
N ALA A 45 2.95 0.69 15.30
CA ALA A 45 1.84 -0.24 15.51
C ALA A 45 2.09 -1.63 14.91
N GLN A 46 2.82 -1.71 13.80
CA GLN A 46 3.15 -2.96 13.13
C GLN A 46 4.57 -3.44 13.44
N ASN A 47 5.33 -2.63 14.16
CA ASN A 47 6.72 -2.92 14.53
C ASN A 47 7.59 -3.34 13.35
N HIS A 48 7.59 -2.54 12.30
CA HIS A 48 8.47 -2.72 11.16
C HIS A 48 8.93 -1.38 10.60
N ASP A 49 9.99 -1.40 9.80
CA ASP A 49 10.48 -0.24 9.10
C ASP A 49 9.91 -0.20 7.69
N GLN A 50 9.59 0.99 7.22
CA GLN A 50 9.13 1.22 5.85
C GLN A 50 10.03 2.22 5.15
N GLU A 51 10.19 2.03 3.85
CA GLU A 51 10.87 2.94 2.96
C GLU A 51 9.93 3.21 1.79
N ARG A 52 9.34 4.41 1.76
CA ARG A 52 8.41 4.83 0.70
C ARG A 52 9.14 5.66 -0.33
N HIS A 53 8.94 5.29 -1.59
CA HIS A 53 9.48 6.01 -2.74
C HIS A 53 8.38 6.82 -3.38
N PHE A 54 8.63 8.12 -3.52
CA PHE A 54 7.61 9.04 -4.08
C PHE A 54 8.20 9.87 -5.20
N CYS A 55 7.32 10.35 -6.08
CA CYS A 55 7.71 11.19 -7.20
C CYS A 55 8.22 12.55 -6.71
N PRO A 56 9.44 12.97 -7.12
CA PRO A 56 9.97 14.26 -6.67
C PRO A 56 9.24 15.47 -7.28
N ASN A 57 8.48 15.26 -8.36
CA ASN A 57 7.75 16.33 -9.01
C ASN A 57 6.35 16.58 -8.40
N CYS A 58 5.60 15.51 -8.12
CA CYS A 58 4.22 15.65 -7.66
C CYS A 58 3.95 15.07 -6.27
N GLY A 59 4.93 14.39 -5.67
CA GLY A 59 4.81 13.84 -4.32
C GLY A 59 4.03 12.52 -4.25
N THR A 60 3.55 11.97 -5.36
CA THR A 60 2.82 10.71 -5.35
C THR A 60 3.69 9.58 -4.83
N THR A 61 3.21 8.85 -3.81
CA THR A 61 3.88 7.63 -3.36
C THR A 61 3.65 6.54 -4.40
N LEU A 62 4.74 5.97 -4.89
CA LEU A 62 4.72 5.01 -5.98
C LEU A 62 4.85 3.57 -5.49
N TYR A 63 5.87 3.31 -4.68
CA TYR A 63 6.14 1.98 -4.15
C TYR A 63 6.89 2.07 -2.82
N TRP A 64 6.97 0.94 -2.13
CA TRP A 64 7.63 0.88 -0.83
C TRP A 64 8.20 -0.51 -0.55
N PHE A 65 9.12 -0.52 0.41
CA PHE A 65 9.68 -1.71 0.99
C PHE A 65 9.37 -1.74 2.48
N VAL A 66 9.10 -2.94 2.98
CA VAL A 66 8.73 -3.17 4.38
C VAL A 66 9.66 -4.22 4.95
N SER A 67 10.26 -3.94 6.11
CA SER A 67 11.24 -4.86 6.70
C SER A 67 10.66 -6.23 7.06
N SER A 68 9.35 -6.30 7.33
CA SER A 68 8.67 -7.56 7.62
C SER A 68 8.37 -8.40 6.37
N LEU A 69 8.54 -7.83 5.18
CA LEU A 69 8.36 -8.50 3.89
C LEU A 69 9.58 -8.25 3.00
N PRO A 70 10.76 -8.79 3.38
CA PRO A 70 12.03 -8.38 2.75
C PRO A 70 12.14 -8.74 1.27
N ASP A 71 11.36 -9.73 0.80
CA ASP A 71 11.40 -10.19 -0.59
C ASP A 71 10.33 -9.54 -1.48
N LYS A 72 9.55 -8.61 -0.91
CA LYS A 72 8.42 -8.01 -1.62
C LYS A 72 8.63 -6.54 -1.89
N ILE A 73 8.02 -6.06 -2.96
CA ILE A 73 7.82 -4.64 -3.24
C ILE A 73 6.32 -4.35 -3.20
N GLY A 74 5.94 -3.33 -2.46
CA GLY A 74 4.57 -2.84 -2.43
C GLY A 74 4.40 -1.72 -3.44
N ILE A 75 3.38 -1.77 -4.27
CA ILE A 75 3.08 -0.73 -5.25
C ILE A 75 1.72 -0.13 -4.92
N ALA A 76 1.62 1.20 -4.98
CA ALA A 76 0.37 1.91 -4.75
C ALA A 76 -0.64 1.52 -5.84
N GLY A 77 -1.78 0.97 -5.43
CA GLY A 77 -2.76 0.44 -6.38
C GLY A 77 -3.29 1.47 -7.36
N GLY A 78 -3.46 2.71 -6.91
CA GLY A 78 -3.92 3.79 -7.77
C GLY A 78 -2.91 4.25 -8.82
N CYS A 79 -1.66 3.78 -8.76
CA CYS A 79 -0.62 4.15 -9.73
C CYS A 79 -0.60 3.24 -10.97
N PHE A 80 -1.42 2.21 -11.01
CA PHE A 80 -1.56 1.39 -12.22
C PHE A 80 -2.39 2.14 -13.25
N ASP A 81 -1.87 2.25 -14.46
CA ASP A 81 -2.56 2.94 -15.54
C ASP A 81 -3.68 2.08 -16.14
N GLY A 82 -4.70 2.76 -16.68
CA GLY A 82 -5.78 2.12 -17.40
C GLY A 82 -6.73 1.32 -16.49
N GLU A 83 -7.28 0.26 -17.03
CA GLU A 83 -8.28 -0.59 -16.37
C GLU A 83 -7.67 -1.82 -15.68
N GLY A 84 -6.37 -1.79 -15.43
CA GLY A 84 -5.62 -2.97 -15.04
C GLY A 84 -5.69 -3.38 -13.58
N LEU A 85 -6.31 -2.59 -12.69
CA LEU A 85 -6.37 -2.94 -11.26
C LEU A 85 -7.52 -3.90 -10.99
N PRO A 86 -7.24 -5.17 -10.62
CA PRO A 86 -8.31 -6.10 -10.25
C PRO A 86 -8.96 -5.70 -8.93
N GLU A 87 -10.07 -6.37 -8.60
CA GLU A 87 -10.69 -6.19 -7.30
C GLU A 87 -9.76 -6.71 -6.20
N PRO A 88 -9.56 -5.96 -5.10
CA PRO A 88 -8.86 -6.50 -3.94
C PRO A 88 -9.55 -7.73 -3.36
N THR A 89 -8.78 -8.56 -2.69
CA THR A 89 -9.30 -9.80 -2.09
C THR A 89 -9.30 -9.77 -0.57
N TYR A 90 -8.66 -8.77 0.05
CA TYR A 90 -8.57 -8.69 1.50
C TYR A 90 -8.46 -7.25 1.99
N ALA A 91 -8.73 -7.08 3.28
CA ALA A 91 -8.51 -5.83 3.98
C ALA A 91 -7.81 -6.10 5.31
N VAL A 92 -6.91 -5.19 5.69
CA VAL A 92 -6.23 -5.22 6.99
C VAL A 92 -6.50 -3.93 7.76
N SER A 93 -6.24 -3.97 9.07
CA SER A 93 -6.52 -2.85 9.98
C SER A 93 -7.99 -2.39 9.92
N ASP A 94 -8.89 -3.35 9.78
CA ASP A 94 -10.32 -3.09 9.61
C ASP A 94 -10.93 -2.41 10.84
N ALA A 95 -10.33 -2.58 12.02
CA ALA A 95 -10.77 -1.88 13.22
C ALA A 95 -10.75 -0.34 13.06
N LYS A 96 -9.97 0.16 12.10
CA LYS A 96 -9.87 1.60 11.78
C LYS A 96 -10.63 1.99 10.51
N ARG A 97 -11.41 1.08 9.96
CA ARG A 97 -12.26 1.38 8.80
C ARG A 97 -13.26 2.47 9.13
N VAL A 98 -13.44 3.44 8.24
CA VAL A 98 -14.45 4.48 8.41
C VAL A 98 -15.85 3.85 8.40
N SER A 99 -16.76 4.38 9.22
CA SER A 99 -18.06 3.77 9.47
C SER A 99 -18.98 3.73 8.25
N TRP A 100 -18.81 4.65 7.30
CA TRP A 100 -19.68 4.75 6.13
C TRP A 100 -19.24 3.85 4.97
N LEU A 101 -18.09 3.13 5.09
CA LEU A 101 -17.57 2.27 4.04
C LEU A 101 -17.94 0.82 4.31
N SER A 102 -18.55 0.17 3.32
CA SER A 102 -18.84 -1.27 3.35
C SER A 102 -17.89 -2.00 2.42
N LEU A 103 -17.41 -3.17 2.85
CA LEU A 103 -16.54 -4.02 2.04
C LEU A 103 -17.33 -5.20 1.49
N PRO A 104 -16.97 -5.74 0.31
CA PRO A 104 -17.59 -6.96 -0.19
C PRO A 104 -17.44 -8.11 0.80
N SER A 105 -18.52 -8.84 1.03
CA SER A 105 -18.54 -9.94 2.02
C SER A 105 -17.60 -11.09 1.65
N ARG A 106 -17.21 -11.20 0.39
CA ARG A 106 -16.28 -12.22 -0.10
C ARG A 106 -14.82 -11.94 0.23
N TRP A 107 -14.49 -10.72 0.70
CA TRP A 107 -13.12 -10.40 1.07
C TRP A 107 -12.77 -11.02 2.41
N GLN A 108 -11.51 -11.36 2.57
CA GLN A 108 -10.96 -11.74 3.87
C GLN A 108 -10.55 -10.48 4.63
N VAL A 109 -11.04 -10.33 5.86
CA VAL A 109 -10.88 -9.08 6.62
C VAL A 109 -10.21 -9.38 7.96
N TRP A 110 -9.14 -8.64 8.26
CA TRP A 110 -8.45 -8.72 9.54
C TRP A 110 -8.56 -7.38 10.27
N ALA A 111 -8.86 -7.44 11.57
CA ALA A 111 -8.99 -6.24 12.41
C ALA A 111 -7.68 -5.47 12.53
N GLU A 112 -6.56 -6.17 12.47
CA GLU A 112 -5.22 -5.58 12.60
C GLU A 112 -4.48 -5.44 11.27
#